data_55d2ff6724e2d9bea1ea95cfa7be8f7b
#
_entry.id   55d2ff6724e2d9bea1ea95cfa7be8f7b
#
_cell.length_a   1.000
_cell.length_b   1.000
_cell.length_c   1.000
_cell.angle_alpha   90.00
_cell.angle_beta   90.00
_cell.angle_gamma   90.00
#
_symmetry.space_group_name_H-M   'P 1'
#
loop_
_entity.id
_entity.type
_entity.pdbx_description
1 polymer ?
#
loop_
_entity_poly.entity_id
_entity_poly.type
_entity_poly.pdbx_seq_one_letter_code
_entity_poly.pdbx_strand_id
1 'polypeptide(L)'
;MRTRVLHCKFLLMAFLLLAVEASAKDGESAGFGVEKTKKVIRAYQVSTKDKLFIDNKFGSVTINTWEKSEFKVEITVIANDNSDEKAQKQLDRVTISDSKSGNEVRFVTNIASGNSWNWKGDDKKGLEVNYSVYMPSSNSLSIINKYGPTKIADFNGPLSVDQSYGGFTAGNLKSNSNSIIIRYGSGTVESVKTGSFDVSYSKLSIGKAGNVSVVHRYGNLDIDEVDQLSADIDYSGIRINQINQSGSINSKYSSGVKLNNVSRSLKSLVINAAYSGVSLSFADDAAFDVSVNVSYGDFGYNHDKSTTLTESGADGKNWKPSKSFSGHYGSGTINGKIAITTRYGNVKFN
;
A
#
# COMPACT_ATOMS: atom_id res chain seq x y z
N MET A 1 -55.75 36.63 3.08
CA MET A 1 -55.03 35.44 3.61
C MET A 1 -53.53 35.59 3.32
N ARG A 2 -52.75 35.89 4.35
CA ARG A 2 -51.27 36.09 4.21
C ARG A 2 -50.60 34.79 4.60
N THR A 3 -49.95 34.09 3.68
CA THR A 3 -49.08 32.94 3.93
C THR A 3 -47.68 33.43 4.31
N ARG A 4 -47.29 33.15 5.54
CA ARG A 4 -45.93 33.40 6.05
C ARG A 4 -45.00 32.32 5.56
N VAL A 5 -43.97 32.68 4.80
CA VAL A 5 -42.86 31.81 4.46
C VAL A 5 -41.89 31.77 5.66
N LEU A 6 -41.75 30.61 6.26
CA LEU A 6 -40.84 30.38 7.37
C LEU A 6 -39.45 30.10 6.81
N HIS A 7 -38.54 31.05 6.97
CA HIS A 7 -37.13 30.84 6.66
C HIS A 7 -36.47 30.07 7.79
N CYS A 8 -36.20 28.78 7.57
CA CYS A 8 -35.42 27.97 8.48
C CYS A 8 -33.93 28.31 8.30
N LYS A 9 -33.40 29.18 9.18
CA LYS A 9 -31.96 29.43 9.29
C LYS A 9 -31.33 28.23 9.97
N PHE A 10 -30.58 27.41 9.22
CA PHE A 10 -29.70 26.41 9.79
C PHE A 10 -28.57 27.10 10.57
N LEU A 11 -28.68 27.05 11.88
CA LEU A 11 -27.65 27.53 12.78
C LEU A 11 -26.53 26.49 12.84
N LEU A 12 -25.38 26.84 12.29
CA LEU A 12 -24.14 26.07 12.36
C LEU A 12 -23.60 26.17 13.80
N MET A 13 -23.90 25.18 14.62
CA MET A 13 -23.42 25.14 16.01
C MET A 13 -22.07 24.44 16.03
N ALA A 14 -20.99 25.21 15.88
CA ALA A 14 -19.62 24.74 16.13
C ALA A 14 -19.38 24.70 17.63
N PHE A 15 -19.44 23.52 18.24
CA PHE A 15 -19.01 23.34 19.64
C PHE A 15 -17.50 23.36 19.71
N LEU A 16 -16.95 24.48 20.21
CA LEU A 16 -15.55 24.63 20.55
C LEU A 16 -15.34 24.13 21.98
N LEU A 17 -15.01 22.86 22.17
CA LEU A 17 -14.53 22.34 23.46
C LEU A 17 -13.00 22.37 23.49
N LEU A 18 -12.45 23.43 24.07
CA LEU A 18 -11.05 23.47 24.51
C LEU A 18 -10.98 22.83 25.90
N ALA A 19 -10.68 21.54 26.00
CA ALA A 19 -10.30 20.93 27.25
C ALA A 19 -8.76 20.92 27.34
N VAL A 20 -8.20 21.76 28.18
CA VAL A 20 -6.79 21.69 28.61
C VAL A 20 -6.79 20.91 29.92
N GLU A 21 -6.54 19.63 29.89
CA GLU A 21 -6.26 18.86 31.09
C GLU A 21 -4.74 18.76 31.28
N ALA A 22 -4.24 19.49 32.29
CA ALA A 22 -2.89 19.34 32.82
C ALA A 22 -2.94 18.26 33.92
N SER A 23 -2.49 17.05 33.63
CA SER A 23 -2.22 16.04 34.65
C SER A 23 -0.75 16.12 35.04
N ALA A 24 -0.45 16.72 36.15
CA ALA A 24 0.84 16.59 36.82
C ALA A 24 0.85 15.25 37.58
N LYS A 25 1.76 14.37 37.22
CA LYS A 25 2.08 13.16 37.99
C LYS A 25 3.47 13.33 38.55
N ASP A 26 3.53 13.68 39.84
CA ASP A 26 4.78 13.65 40.61
C ASP A 26 5.18 12.18 40.83
N GLY A 27 6.29 11.80 40.22
CA GLY A 27 6.93 10.52 40.42
C GLY A 27 8.33 10.56 39.84
N GLU A 28 9.32 10.74 40.67
CA GLU A 28 10.74 10.64 40.30
C GLU A 28 11.03 9.30 39.65
N SER A 29 11.29 9.31 38.33
CA SER A 29 11.98 8.23 37.64
C SER A 29 12.94 8.82 36.62
N ALA A 30 14.17 8.36 36.69
CA ALA A 30 15.30 8.81 35.92
C ALA A 30 14.99 8.77 34.39
N GLY A 31 15.10 9.91 33.73
CA GLY A 31 15.28 9.99 32.29
C GLY A 31 14.06 10.23 31.40
N PHE A 32 12.89 10.60 31.93
CA PHE A 32 11.73 10.99 31.12
C PHE A 32 11.59 12.53 31.11
N GLY A 33 11.56 13.09 29.88
CA GLY A 33 11.26 14.50 29.67
C GLY A 33 9.81 14.83 30.06
N VAL A 34 9.50 16.11 30.14
CA VAL A 34 8.15 16.62 30.40
C VAL A 34 7.30 16.41 29.14
N GLU A 35 6.15 15.72 29.27
CA GLU A 35 5.17 15.56 28.22
C GLU A 35 4.07 16.61 28.32
N LYS A 36 3.75 17.26 27.22
CA LYS A 36 2.57 18.11 27.06
C LYS A 36 1.71 17.65 25.90
N THR A 37 0.40 17.76 26.08
CA THR A 37 -0.59 17.30 25.10
C THR A 37 -1.58 18.40 24.76
N LYS A 38 -1.92 18.51 23.46
CA LYS A 38 -3.01 19.36 22.95
C LYS A 38 -3.97 18.51 22.15
N LYS A 39 -5.28 18.61 22.45
CA LYS A 39 -6.33 17.87 21.72
C LYS A 39 -7.15 18.83 20.86
N VAL A 40 -7.46 18.41 19.63
CA VAL A 40 -8.36 19.09 18.69
C VAL A 40 -9.40 18.11 18.22
N ILE A 41 -10.68 18.44 18.36
CA ILE A 41 -11.79 17.60 17.89
C ILE A 41 -12.61 18.43 16.91
N ARG A 42 -12.93 17.86 15.75
CA ARG A 42 -13.78 18.45 14.73
C ARG A 42 -14.78 17.42 14.22
N ALA A 43 -15.98 17.89 13.92
CA ALA A 43 -17.03 17.08 13.33
C ALA A 43 -17.68 17.84 12.17
N TYR A 44 -17.90 17.16 11.06
CA TYR A 44 -18.52 17.69 9.85
C TYR A 44 -19.63 16.78 9.40
N GLN A 45 -20.85 17.30 9.30
CA GLN A 45 -21.94 16.58 8.63
C GLN A 45 -21.64 16.48 7.14
N VAL A 46 -21.78 15.27 6.59
CA VAL A 46 -21.36 14.96 5.24
C VAL A 46 -22.41 14.16 4.47
N SER A 47 -22.35 14.25 3.18
CA SER A 47 -23.05 13.40 2.21
C SER A 47 -22.14 12.34 1.63
N THR A 48 -22.65 11.40 0.88
CA THR A 48 -21.87 10.37 0.18
C THR A 48 -20.93 10.93 -0.89
N LYS A 49 -21.10 12.19 -1.30
CA LYS A 49 -20.24 12.87 -2.28
C LYS A 49 -19.06 13.59 -1.64
N ASP A 50 -19.10 13.78 -0.32
CA ASP A 50 -18.03 14.48 0.38
C ASP A 50 -16.78 13.60 0.50
N LYS A 51 -15.62 14.25 0.45
CA LYS A 51 -14.29 13.65 0.54
C LYS A 51 -13.59 14.15 1.79
N LEU A 52 -12.77 13.28 2.39
CA LEU A 52 -11.86 13.67 3.45
C LEU A 52 -10.43 13.69 2.90
N PHE A 53 -9.70 14.79 3.15
CA PHE A 53 -8.28 14.93 2.89
C PHE A 53 -7.52 15.17 4.17
N ILE A 54 -6.42 14.44 4.38
CA ILE A 54 -5.52 14.57 5.53
C ILE A 54 -4.09 14.70 5.04
N ASP A 55 -3.38 15.75 5.48
CA ASP A 55 -1.92 15.89 5.33
C ASP A 55 -1.30 15.95 6.72
N ASN A 56 -0.66 14.86 7.13
CA ASN A 56 -0.04 14.73 8.45
C ASN A 56 1.47 14.49 8.36
N LYS A 57 2.17 14.91 9.42
CA LYS A 57 3.59 14.69 9.65
C LYS A 57 3.85 14.35 11.11
N PHE A 58 4.80 13.44 11.34
CA PHE A 58 5.29 13.06 12.67
C PHE A 58 4.21 12.44 13.58
N GLY A 59 3.49 11.45 13.07
CA GLY A 59 2.52 10.73 13.89
C GLY A 59 1.61 9.81 13.10
N SER A 60 0.72 9.15 13.79
CA SER A 60 -0.17 8.16 13.21
C SER A 60 -1.42 8.78 12.59
N VAL A 61 -1.94 8.11 11.55
CA VAL A 61 -3.29 8.35 11.03
C VAL A 61 -4.07 7.04 11.10
N THR A 62 -5.09 7.00 11.95
CA THR A 62 -5.96 5.84 12.12
C THR A 62 -7.36 6.15 11.61
N ILE A 63 -7.83 5.38 10.65
CA ILE A 63 -9.16 5.52 10.05
C ILE A 63 -10.05 4.39 10.56
N ASN A 64 -11.11 4.77 11.26
CA ASN A 64 -12.18 3.90 11.71
C ASN A 64 -13.43 4.20 10.89
N THR A 65 -14.19 3.18 10.52
CA THR A 65 -15.43 3.34 9.75
C THR A 65 -16.65 3.21 10.66
N TRP A 66 -17.69 3.99 10.36
CA TRP A 66 -18.99 3.96 11.06
C TRP A 66 -20.16 4.26 10.12
N GLU A 67 -21.38 4.10 10.63
CA GLU A 67 -22.61 4.30 9.85
C GLU A 67 -23.17 5.75 9.91
N LYS A 68 -22.54 6.66 10.68
CA LYS A 68 -23.01 8.04 10.79
C LYS A 68 -22.61 8.85 9.56
N SER A 69 -23.48 9.71 9.04
CA SER A 69 -23.18 10.67 7.97
C SER A 69 -22.34 11.85 8.49
N GLU A 70 -21.19 11.57 9.05
CA GLU A 70 -20.31 12.53 9.71
C GLU A 70 -18.85 12.11 9.57
N PHE A 71 -17.97 13.08 9.34
CA PHE A 71 -16.54 12.91 9.59
C PHE A 71 -16.23 13.48 10.97
N LYS A 72 -15.77 12.65 11.88
CA LYS A 72 -15.24 13.06 13.19
C LYS A 72 -13.74 12.83 13.18
N VAL A 73 -12.98 13.89 13.45
CA VAL A 73 -11.52 13.85 13.47
C VAL A 73 -11.04 14.32 14.87
N GLU A 74 -10.38 13.42 15.56
CA GLU A 74 -9.74 13.67 16.85
C GLU A 74 -8.23 13.70 16.61
N ILE A 75 -7.58 14.81 17.00
CA ILE A 75 -6.16 15.01 16.79
C ILE A 75 -5.53 15.24 18.14
N THR A 76 -4.52 14.44 18.46
CA THR A 76 -3.72 14.58 19.67
C THR A 76 -2.30 14.98 19.28
N VAL A 77 -1.89 16.15 19.69
CA VAL A 77 -0.51 16.62 19.55
C VAL A 77 0.20 16.38 20.87
N ILE A 78 1.31 15.67 20.85
CA ILE A 78 2.13 15.31 22.00
C ILE A 78 3.51 15.91 21.78
N ALA A 79 4.02 16.63 22.78
CA ALA A 79 5.36 17.17 22.78
C ALA A 79 6.12 16.72 24.03
N ASN A 80 7.30 16.13 23.81
CA ASN A 80 8.21 15.71 24.87
C ASN A 80 9.50 16.52 24.79
N ASP A 81 9.89 17.16 25.89
CA ASP A 81 11.17 17.88 26.00
C ASP A 81 11.68 17.85 27.43
N ASN A 82 12.91 18.32 27.68
CA ASN A 82 13.57 18.29 28.98
C ASN A 82 13.00 19.28 29.99
N SER A 83 12.12 20.22 29.61
CA SER A 83 11.45 21.15 30.49
C SER A 83 10.05 21.48 29.99
N ASP A 84 9.19 21.89 30.92
CA ASP A 84 7.82 22.33 30.69
C ASP A 84 7.73 23.43 29.62
N GLU A 85 8.57 24.44 29.72
CA GLU A 85 8.64 25.55 28.78
C GLU A 85 9.01 25.11 27.38
N LYS A 86 10.00 24.19 27.24
CA LYS A 86 10.42 23.67 25.94
C LYS A 86 9.35 22.77 25.32
N ALA A 87 8.72 21.89 26.11
CA ALA A 87 7.61 21.09 25.67
C ALA A 87 6.43 21.95 25.18
N GLN A 88 6.10 23.03 25.95
CA GLN A 88 5.08 23.99 25.52
C GLN A 88 5.45 24.68 24.20
N LYS A 89 6.68 25.12 24.04
CA LYS A 89 7.17 25.74 22.81
C LYS A 89 7.09 24.81 21.60
N GLN A 90 7.31 23.49 21.79
CA GLN A 90 7.10 22.50 20.73
C GLN A 90 5.63 22.38 20.33
N LEU A 91 4.70 22.32 21.30
CA LEU A 91 3.26 22.31 21.05
C LEU A 91 2.79 23.54 20.27
N ASP A 92 3.29 24.73 20.65
CA ASP A 92 2.90 25.99 20.03
C ASP A 92 3.33 26.12 18.57
N ARG A 93 4.30 25.33 18.13
CA ARG A 93 4.73 25.27 16.73
C ARG A 93 3.74 24.51 15.85
N VAL A 94 2.85 23.72 16.44
CA VAL A 94 1.90 22.89 15.68
C VAL A 94 0.57 23.61 15.52
N THR A 95 0.19 23.85 14.29
CA THR A 95 -1.12 24.38 13.92
C THR A 95 -1.85 23.36 13.06
N ILE A 96 -3.04 22.98 13.48
CA ILE A 96 -3.96 22.18 12.69
C ILE A 96 -4.90 23.12 11.96
N SER A 97 -4.83 23.13 10.64
CA SER A 97 -5.77 23.84 9.78
C SER A 97 -6.85 22.90 9.30
N ASP A 98 -8.12 23.26 9.50
CA ASP A 98 -9.25 22.50 8.97
C ASP A 98 -10.19 23.42 8.17
N SER A 99 -10.78 22.92 7.12
CA SER A 99 -11.73 23.63 6.27
C SER A 99 -12.68 22.68 5.55
N LYS A 100 -13.88 23.19 5.24
CA LYS A 100 -14.81 22.55 4.29
C LYS A 100 -15.05 23.49 3.12
N SER A 101 -14.70 23.03 1.92
CA SER A 101 -14.92 23.78 0.68
C SER A 101 -15.57 22.87 -0.35
N GLY A 102 -16.78 23.22 -0.81
CA GLY A 102 -17.59 22.35 -1.65
C GLY A 102 -17.80 20.98 -0.99
N ASN A 103 -17.36 19.94 -1.67
CA ASN A 103 -17.46 18.56 -1.21
C ASN A 103 -16.17 18.04 -0.53
N GLU A 104 -15.21 18.89 -0.20
CA GLU A 104 -13.96 18.45 0.44
C GLU A 104 -13.85 19.03 1.85
N VAL A 105 -13.66 18.14 2.82
CA VAL A 105 -13.22 18.44 4.19
C VAL A 105 -11.73 18.16 4.25
N ARG A 106 -10.94 19.16 4.66
CA ARG A 106 -9.49 19.12 4.60
C ARG A 106 -8.88 19.38 5.97
N PHE A 107 -7.90 18.56 6.34
CA PHE A 107 -7.07 18.73 7.53
C PHE A 107 -5.60 18.77 7.13
N VAL A 108 -4.87 19.75 7.65
CA VAL A 108 -3.44 19.89 7.37
C VAL A 108 -2.69 20.20 8.68
N THR A 109 -1.67 19.38 8.95
CA THR A 109 -0.72 19.62 10.04
C THR A 109 0.37 20.57 9.54
N ASN A 110 0.41 21.80 10.10
CA ASN A 110 1.45 22.78 9.86
C ASN A 110 2.39 22.84 11.06
N ILE A 111 3.69 22.74 10.83
CA ILE A 111 4.71 22.83 11.86
C ILE A 111 5.64 23.98 11.48
N ALA A 112 5.64 25.02 12.32
CA ALA A 112 6.50 26.19 12.12
C ALA A 112 7.99 25.79 12.19
N SER A 113 8.78 26.30 11.24
CA SER A 113 10.22 26.10 11.23
C SER A 113 10.83 26.75 12.47
N GLY A 114 11.64 26.01 13.24
CA GLY A 114 12.46 26.57 14.32
C GLY A 114 13.90 26.69 13.87
N ASN A 115 14.64 27.67 14.40
CA ASN A 115 16.02 27.98 14.01
C ASN A 115 17.07 26.90 14.35
N SER A 116 16.67 25.71 14.79
CA SER A 116 17.62 24.66 15.16
C SER A 116 17.01 23.28 15.00
N TRP A 117 17.17 22.70 13.82
CA TRP A 117 17.09 21.25 13.66
C TRP A 117 18.50 20.66 13.94
N ASN A 118 18.93 20.73 15.20
CA ASN A 118 20.04 19.90 15.64
C ASN A 118 19.47 18.51 15.99
N TRP A 119 19.32 17.67 14.97
CA TRP A 119 19.13 16.23 15.14
C TRP A 119 20.47 15.62 15.58
N LYS A 120 20.89 15.88 16.80
CA LYS A 120 21.96 15.13 17.45
C LYS A 120 21.32 14.09 18.35
N GLY A 121 21.60 12.84 18.01
CA GLY A 121 21.04 11.62 18.53
C GLY A 121 20.75 11.56 20.03
N ASP A 122 19.91 10.60 20.39
CA ASP A 122 19.65 10.05 21.71
C ASP A 122 18.76 10.81 22.70
N ASP A 123 18.29 11.99 22.40
CA ASP A 123 17.25 12.63 23.23
C ASP A 123 15.86 12.24 22.71
N LYS A 124 15.04 11.65 23.56
CA LYS A 124 13.60 11.36 23.35
C LYS A 124 12.77 12.65 23.23
N LYS A 125 13.30 13.64 22.53
CA LYS A 125 12.61 14.87 22.19
C LYS A 125 11.73 14.57 21.00
N GLY A 126 10.45 14.47 21.24
CA GLY A 126 9.51 14.04 20.23
C GLY A 126 8.34 14.98 20.11
N LEU A 127 7.98 15.24 18.87
CA LEU A 127 6.71 15.83 18.52
C LEU A 127 5.91 14.77 17.78
N GLU A 128 4.69 14.45 18.27
CA GLU A 128 3.78 13.55 17.61
C GLU A 128 2.45 14.23 17.32
N VAL A 129 1.87 13.96 16.16
CA VAL A 129 0.55 14.46 15.76
C VAL A 129 -0.28 13.28 15.30
N ASN A 130 -1.09 12.76 16.19
CA ASN A 130 -1.87 11.55 15.99
C ASN A 130 -3.32 11.86 15.61
N TYR A 131 -3.77 11.35 14.47
CA TYR A 131 -5.12 11.48 13.98
C TYR A 131 -5.91 10.18 14.24
N SER A 132 -7.05 10.29 14.92
CA SER A 132 -8.06 9.26 15.02
C SER A 132 -9.32 9.76 14.30
N VAL A 133 -9.66 9.10 13.21
CA VAL A 133 -10.74 9.51 12.31
C VAL A 133 -11.85 8.49 12.35
N TYR A 134 -13.08 8.97 12.39
CA TYR A 134 -14.29 8.18 12.24
C TYR A 134 -15.07 8.73 11.05
N MET A 135 -15.35 7.89 10.05
CA MET A 135 -16.01 8.29 8.81
C MET A 135 -16.84 7.15 8.20
N PRO A 136 -17.85 7.47 7.35
CA PRO A 136 -18.52 6.42 6.57
C PRO A 136 -17.52 5.72 5.65
N SER A 137 -17.61 4.41 5.56
CA SER A 137 -16.67 3.59 4.78
C SER A 137 -16.73 3.85 3.26
N SER A 138 -17.83 4.44 2.76
CA SER A 138 -18.07 4.68 1.32
C SER A 138 -17.58 6.02 0.80
N ASN A 139 -17.30 6.98 1.67
CA ASN A 139 -16.80 8.29 1.26
C ASN A 139 -15.36 8.22 0.73
N SER A 140 -15.01 9.12 -0.16
CA SER A 140 -13.64 9.20 -0.69
C SER A 140 -12.67 9.70 0.37
N LEU A 141 -11.47 9.09 0.44
CA LEU A 141 -10.43 9.40 1.41
C LEU A 141 -9.09 9.62 0.70
N SER A 142 -8.41 10.71 1.04
CA SER A 142 -7.05 10.99 0.61
C SER A 142 -6.16 11.29 1.81
N ILE A 143 -5.04 10.58 1.92
CA ILE A 143 -4.09 10.72 3.02
C ILE A 143 -2.69 10.94 2.47
N ILE A 144 -2.01 11.96 2.98
CA ILE A 144 -0.56 12.11 2.91
C ILE A 144 -0.06 11.98 4.35
N ASN A 145 0.78 10.98 4.64
CA ASN A 145 1.36 10.83 5.97
C ASN A 145 2.86 10.57 5.89
N LYS A 146 3.63 11.33 6.67
CA LYS A 146 5.08 11.23 6.75
C LYS A 146 5.54 11.05 8.20
N TYR A 147 6.52 10.16 8.38
CA TYR A 147 7.14 9.89 9.68
C TYR A 147 6.16 9.37 10.73
N GLY A 148 5.35 8.41 10.34
CA GLY A 148 4.43 7.71 11.22
C GLY A 148 3.55 6.71 10.48
N PRO A 149 2.88 5.80 11.16
CA PRO A 149 2.06 4.77 10.52
C PRO A 149 0.68 5.29 10.10
N THR A 150 0.15 4.71 9.02
CA THR A 150 -1.25 4.86 8.62
C THR A 150 -1.96 3.52 8.74
N LYS A 151 -3.10 3.50 9.44
CA LYS A 151 -3.95 2.31 9.60
C LYS A 151 -5.36 2.62 9.11
N ILE A 152 -5.88 1.77 8.24
CA ILE A 152 -7.24 1.90 7.67
C ILE A 152 -7.99 0.61 7.94
N ALA A 153 -9.17 0.72 8.55
CA ALA A 153 -10.11 -0.40 8.68
C ALA A 153 -10.65 -0.82 7.31
N ASP A 154 -11.61 -1.74 7.26
CA ASP A 154 -12.32 -2.10 6.04
C ASP A 154 -12.91 -0.85 5.37
N PHE A 155 -12.65 -0.69 4.06
CA PHE A 155 -12.99 0.54 3.35
C PHE A 155 -13.62 0.26 1.99
N ASN A 156 -14.75 0.93 1.71
CA ASN A 156 -15.54 0.70 0.50
C ASN A 156 -15.40 1.83 -0.53
N GLY A 157 -15.00 3.02 -0.10
CA GLY A 157 -14.87 4.22 -0.93
C GLY A 157 -13.56 4.29 -1.72
N PRO A 158 -13.44 5.24 -2.65
CA PRO A 158 -12.17 5.53 -3.30
C PRO A 158 -11.10 5.95 -2.30
N LEU A 159 -9.90 5.37 -2.42
CA LEU A 159 -8.80 5.60 -1.50
C LEU A 159 -7.55 6.08 -2.24
N SER A 160 -6.93 7.14 -1.73
CA SER A 160 -5.60 7.61 -2.16
C SER A 160 -4.70 7.76 -0.95
N VAL A 161 -3.55 7.11 -0.93
CA VAL A 161 -2.56 7.18 0.15
C VAL A 161 -1.17 7.49 -0.40
N ASP A 162 -0.51 8.48 0.17
CA ASP A 162 0.95 8.72 0.02
C ASP A 162 1.60 8.58 1.40
N GLN A 163 2.20 7.41 1.64
CA GLN A 163 2.85 7.03 2.88
C GLN A 163 4.36 7.09 2.72
N SER A 164 5.04 7.83 3.58
CA SER A 164 6.50 7.90 3.59
C SER A 164 7.06 7.77 5.01
N TYR A 165 8.17 7.02 5.14
CA TYR A 165 8.88 6.82 6.41
C TYR A 165 7.98 6.28 7.53
N GLY A 166 7.18 5.25 7.20
CA GLY A 166 6.29 4.61 8.15
C GLY A 166 5.57 3.41 7.54
N GLY A 167 4.82 2.68 8.37
CA GLY A 167 4.03 1.53 7.94
C GLY A 167 2.65 1.96 7.39
N PHE A 168 2.18 1.27 6.37
CA PHE A 168 0.80 1.33 5.90
C PHE A 168 0.11 0.00 6.16
N THR A 169 -1.04 0.02 6.81
CA THR A 169 -1.85 -1.19 7.04
C THR A 169 -3.30 -0.91 6.66
N ALA A 170 -3.88 -1.77 5.87
CA ALA A 170 -5.30 -1.69 5.52
C ALA A 170 -5.98 -3.06 5.62
N GLY A 171 -7.23 -3.06 6.02
CA GLY A 171 -8.14 -4.20 5.94
C GLY A 171 -8.60 -4.45 4.50
N ASN A 172 -9.88 -4.67 4.30
CA ASN A 172 -10.48 -4.99 3.00
C ASN A 172 -10.81 -3.72 2.21
N LEU A 173 -10.10 -3.47 1.11
CA LEU A 173 -10.31 -2.33 0.20
C LEU A 173 -11.24 -2.74 -0.95
N LYS A 174 -12.54 -2.46 -0.82
CA LYS A 174 -13.59 -2.95 -1.74
C LYS A 174 -13.88 -2.02 -2.91
N SER A 175 -13.28 -0.83 -2.95
CA SER A 175 -13.41 0.11 -4.07
C SER A 175 -12.76 -0.41 -5.35
N ASN A 176 -13.26 0.06 -6.50
CA ASN A 176 -12.58 -0.11 -7.78
C ASN A 176 -11.49 0.97 -8.03
N SER A 177 -11.27 1.87 -7.08
CA SER A 177 -10.33 2.99 -7.20
C SER A 177 -9.53 3.14 -5.92
N ASN A 178 -8.40 2.42 -5.85
CA ASN A 178 -7.43 2.51 -4.76
C ASN A 178 -6.06 2.85 -5.35
N SER A 179 -5.44 3.93 -4.89
CA SER A 179 -4.11 4.37 -5.30
C SER A 179 -3.23 4.50 -4.06
N ILE A 180 -2.18 3.70 -3.97
CA ILE A 180 -1.35 3.61 -2.78
C ILE A 180 0.11 3.77 -3.16
N ILE A 181 0.76 4.77 -2.58
CA ILE A 181 2.17 5.06 -2.73
C ILE A 181 2.85 4.84 -1.39
N ILE A 182 3.93 4.02 -1.37
CA ILE A 182 4.68 3.71 -0.16
C ILE A 182 6.16 3.92 -0.42
N ARG A 183 6.81 4.76 0.41
CA ARG A 183 8.23 5.04 0.31
C ARG A 183 8.91 4.91 1.67
N TYR A 184 10.03 4.20 1.70
CA TYR A 184 10.88 4.03 2.90
C TYR A 184 10.12 3.47 4.10
N GLY A 185 9.41 2.33 3.90
CA GLY A 185 8.58 1.74 4.93
C GLY A 185 8.10 0.34 4.62
N SER A 186 6.86 0.07 4.97
CA SER A 186 6.20 -1.22 4.67
C SER A 186 4.72 -1.02 4.42
N GLY A 187 4.14 -1.88 3.58
CA GLY A 187 2.70 -1.96 3.34
C GLY A 187 2.16 -3.35 3.62
N THR A 188 1.01 -3.42 4.26
CA THR A 188 0.24 -4.65 4.43
C THR A 188 -1.23 -4.36 4.12
N VAL A 189 -1.80 -5.11 3.18
CA VAL A 189 -3.21 -5.00 2.79
C VAL A 189 -3.84 -6.38 2.89
N GLU A 190 -4.92 -6.52 3.65
CA GLU A 190 -5.61 -7.80 3.79
C GLU A 190 -6.25 -8.23 2.47
N SER A 191 -7.05 -7.35 1.86
CA SER A 191 -7.53 -7.57 0.51
C SER A 191 -7.76 -6.28 -0.27
N VAL A 192 -7.64 -6.34 -1.60
CA VAL A 192 -7.92 -5.22 -2.50
C VAL A 192 -8.66 -5.71 -3.74
N LYS A 193 -9.81 -5.10 -4.04
CA LYS A 193 -10.58 -5.46 -5.22
C LYS A 193 -9.91 -4.98 -6.51
N THR A 194 -9.58 -3.71 -6.56
CA THR A 194 -8.83 -3.09 -7.67
C THR A 194 -7.92 -2.01 -7.10
N GLY A 195 -6.66 -1.97 -7.52
CA GLY A 195 -5.72 -0.98 -6.99
C GLY A 195 -4.46 -0.81 -7.79
N SER A 196 -3.85 0.37 -7.66
CA SER A 196 -2.49 0.67 -8.11
C SER A 196 -1.58 0.92 -6.91
N PHE A 197 -0.40 0.33 -6.96
CA PHE A 197 0.64 0.47 -5.94
C PHE A 197 1.93 0.97 -6.58
N ASP A 198 2.48 2.06 -6.07
CA ASP A 198 3.85 2.53 -6.38
C ASP A 198 4.68 2.44 -5.10
N VAL A 199 5.60 1.48 -5.07
CA VAL A 199 6.34 1.10 -3.86
C VAL A 199 7.82 1.21 -4.11
N SER A 200 8.52 1.93 -3.24
CA SER A 200 9.96 2.08 -3.35
C SER A 200 10.64 2.03 -1.98
N TYR A 201 11.81 1.36 -1.95
CA TYR A 201 12.60 1.15 -0.72
C TYR A 201 11.76 0.57 0.42
N SER A 202 10.86 -0.36 0.09
CA SER A 202 9.82 -0.82 1.00
C SER A 202 9.49 -2.29 0.76
N LYS A 203 8.83 -2.90 1.74
CA LYS A 203 8.16 -4.19 1.58
C LYS A 203 6.66 -3.98 1.38
N LEU A 204 6.05 -4.70 0.43
CA LEU A 204 4.60 -4.77 0.25
C LEU A 204 4.11 -6.21 0.40
N SER A 205 3.11 -6.43 1.24
CA SER A 205 2.41 -7.70 1.38
C SER A 205 0.91 -7.50 1.13
N ILE A 206 0.33 -8.31 0.25
CA ILE A 206 -1.10 -8.30 -0.07
C ILE A 206 -1.64 -9.72 0.13
N GLY A 207 -2.69 -9.88 0.94
CA GLY A 207 -3.35 -11.17 1.12
C GLY A 207 -4.12 -11.56 -0.14
N LYS A 208 -5.20 -10.86 -0.47
CA LYS A 208 -6.00 -11.14 -1.67
C LYS A 208 -6.12 -9.93 -2.58
N ALA A 209 -5.91 -10.14 -3.87
CA ALA A 209 -6.01 -9.10 -4.87
C ALA A 209 -6.91 -9.53 -6.05
N GLY A 210 -7.86 -8.68 -6.42
CA GLY A 210 -8.62 -8.88 -7.65
C GLY A 210 -7.82 -8.41 -8.85
N ASN A 211 -7.91 -7.14 -9.22
CA ASN A 211 -7.15 -6.56 -10.33
C ASN A 211 -6.18 -5.50 -9.80
N VAL A 212 -4.88 -5.79 -9.87
CA VAL A 212 -3.87 -4.89 -9.32
C VAL A 212 -2.74 -4.59 -10.31
N SER A 213 -2.29 -3.34 -10.27
CA SER A 213 -1.08 -2.87 -10.93
C SER A 213 -0.05 -2.49 -9.87
N VAL A 214 1.16 -3.01 -9.98
CA VAL A 214 2.23 -2.76 -9.00
C VAL A 214 3.49 -2.31 -9.73
N VAL A 215 4.00 -1.16 -9.33
CA VAL A 215 5.37 -0.73 -9.65
C VAL A 215 6.18 -0.83 -8.35
N HIS A 216 7.21 -1.68 -8.34
CA HIS A 216 7.99 -1.95 -7.14
C HIS A 216 9.49 -1.82 -7.38
N ARG A 217 10.15 -0.97 -6.59
CA ARG A 217 11.58 -0.71 -6.69
C ARG A 217 12.27 -0.82 -5.34
N TYR A 218 13.36 -1.58 -5.30
CA TYR A 218 14.21 -1.75 -4.12
C TYR A 218 13.48 -2.29 -2.89
N GLY A 219 13.09 -3.57 -2.94
CA GLY A 219 12.44 -4.25 -1.81
C GLY A 219 11.86 -5.61 -2.17
N ASN A 220 10.74 -5.97 -1.55
CA ASN A 220 10.07 -7.24 -1.81
C ASN A 220 8.55 -7.05 -1.94
N LEU A 221 7.98 -7.75 -2.92
CA LEU A 221 6.54 -7.88 -3.12
C LEU A 221 6.12 -9.32 -2.81
N ASP A 222 5.25 -9.49 -1.84
CA ASP A 222 4.62 -10.76 -1.49
C ASP A 222 3.10 -10.65 -1.71
N ILE A 223 2.52 -11.55 -2.51
CA ILE A 223 1.07 -11.63 -2.74
C ILE A 223 0.62 -13.06 -2.47
N ASP A 224 -0.38 -13.24 -1.59
CA ASP A 224 -0.89 -14.58 -1.34
C ASP A 224 -1.79 -15.07 -2.47
N GLU A 225 -2.75 -14.29 -2.90
CA GLU A 225 -3.66 -14.66 -3.99
C GLU A 225 -3.96 -13.45 -4.88
N VAL A 226 -3.91 -13.64 -6.21
CA VAL A 226 -4.26 -12.59 -7.17
C VAL A 226 -5.00 -13.15 -8.37
N ASP A 227 -6.05 -12.44 -8.81
CA ASP A 227 -6.77 -12.78 -10.04
C ASP A 227 -6.06 -12.22 -11.27
N GLN A 228 -5.80 -10.92 -11.29
CA GLN A 228 -5.17 -10.23 -12.42
C GLN A 228 -4.06 -9.33 -11.92
N LEU A 229 -2.86 -9.52 -12.45
CA LEU A 229 -1.67 -8.78 -12.03
C LEU A 229 -0.97 -8.12 -13.22
N SER A 230 -0.67 -6.84 -13.10
CA SER A 230 0.34 -6.14 -13.89
C SER A 230 1.46 -5.68 -12.96
N ALA A 231 2.70 -6.12 -13.17
CA ALA A 231 3.80 -5.81 -12.28
C ALA A 231 5.06 -5.39 -13.02
N ASP A 232 5.61 -4.23 -12.64
CA ASP A 232 6.94 -3.75 -13.04
C ASP A 232 7.86 -3.78 -11.83
N ILE A 233 8.86 -4.66 -11.84
CA ILE A 233 9.69 -5.02 -10.69
C ILE A 233 11.16 -4.76 -11.00
N ASP A 234 11.74 -3.76 -10.36
CA ASP A 234 13.14 -3.42 -10.50
C ASP A 234 13.89 -3.57 -9.17
N TYR A 235 15.04 -4.23 -9.16
CA TYR A 235 15.89 -4.44 -7.98
C TYR A 235 15.13 -5.02 -6.77
N SER A 236 14.14 -5.85 -7.03
CA SER A 236 13.20 -6.35 -6.02
C SER A 236 12.88 -7.82 -6.22
N GLY A 237 12.55 -8.54 -5.16
CA GLY A 237 11.98 -9.89 -5.26
C GLY A 237 10.46 -9.83 -5.40
N ILE A 238 9.90 -10.76 -6.19
CA ILE A 238 8.45 -10.99 -6.22
C ILE A 238 8.13 -12.44 -5.91
N ARG A 239 7.22 -12.64 -4.96
CA ARG A 239 6.62 -13.94 -4.64
C ARG A 239 5.10 -13.84 -4.71
N ILE A 240 4.51 -14.75 -5.45
CA ILE A 240 3.05 -14.91 -5.55
C ILE A 240 2.72 -16.34 -5.18
N ASN A 241 1.89 -16.54 -4.16
CA ASN A 241 1.51 -17.88 -3.76
C ASN A 241 0.50 -18.48 -4.75
N GLN A 242 -0.49 -17.69 -5.21
CA GLN A 242 -1.44 -18.15 -6.23
C GLN A 242 -1.81 -17.05 -7.21
N ILE A 243 -1.79 -17.38 -8.52
CA ILE A 243 -2.31 -16.53 -9.60
C ILE A 243 -3.43 -17.24 -10.33
N ASN A 244 -4.58 -16.58 -10.49
CA ASN A 244 -5.83 -17.24 -10.93
C ASN A 244 -6.18 -17.01 -12.39
N GLN A 245 -6.11 -15.77 -12.92
CA GLN A 245 -6.68 -15.44 -14.23
C GLN A 245 -5.66 -14.96 -15.25
N SER A 246 -4.87 -13.93 -14.89
CA SER A 246 -3.87 -13.39 -15.79
C SER A 246 -2.73 -12.68 -15.07
N GLY A 247 -1.56 -12.67 -15.71
CA GLY A 247 -0.39 -11.96 -15.22
C GLY A 247 0.45 -11.37 -16.34
N SER A 248 0.93 -10.14 -16.13
CA SER A 248 1.98 -9.51 -16.92
C SER A 248 3.04 -9.01 -15.96
N ILE A 249 4.23 -9.59 -16.00
CA ILE A 249 5.31 -9.31 -15.06
C ILE A 249 6.56 -8.93 -15.83
N ASN A 250 7.04 -7.71 -15.65
CA ASN A 250 8.34 -7.27 -16.12
C ASN A 250 9.28 -7.19 -14.90
N SER A 251 10.44 -7.85 -14.97
CA SER A 251 11.38 -7.91 -13.85
C SER A 251 12.80 -7.66 -14.30
N LYS A 252 13.50 -6.72 -13.64
CA LYS A 252 14.89 -6.41 -13.97
C LYS A 252 15.74 -6.34 -12.72
N TYR A 253 16.95 -6.92 -12.81
CA TYR A 253 17.94 -6.89 -11.73
C TYR A 253 17.39 -7.35 -10.38
N SER A 254 16.52 -8.35 -10.41
CA SER A 254 15.72 -8.78 -9.28
C SER A 254 16.19 -10.14 -8.76
N SER A 255 15.94 -10.43 -7.48
CA SER A 255 16.27 -11.74 -6.90
C SER A 255 15.48 -12.91 -7.51
N GLY A 256 14.42 -12.60 -8.28
CA GLY A 256 13.65 -13.53 -9.07
C GLY A 256 12.13 -13.32 -8.99
N VAL A 257 11.46 -13.94 -9.95
CA VAL A 257 10.01 -14.05 -10.03
C VAL A 257 9.62 -15.46 -9.59
N LYS A 258 8.91 -15.59 -8.48
CA LYS A 258 8.48 -16.89 -7.95
C LYS A 258 6.96 -16.96 -7.85
N LEU A 259 6.34 -17.89 -8.61
CA LEU A 259 4.93 -18.23 -8.54
C LEU A 259 4.79 -19.65 -8.00
N ASN A 260 4.20 -19.79 -6.81
CA ASN A 260 4.13 -21.08 -6.11
C ASN A 260 2.97 -21.94 -6.60
N ASN A 261 1.92 -21.32 -7.16
CA ASN A 261 0.78 -22.05 -7.72
C ASN A 261 0.15 -21.24 -8.87
N VAL A 262 0.40 -21.69 -10.10
CA VAL A 262 -0.29 -21.21 -11.30
C VAL A 262 -1.58 -21.98 -11.43
N SER A 263 -2.71 -21.31 -11.24
CA SER A 263 -4.03 -21.93 -11.25
C SER A 263 -4.39 -22.49 -12.65
N ARG A 264 -5.08 -23.63 -12.66
CA ARG A 264 -5.65 -24.19 -13.90
C ARG A 264 -6.63 -23.27 -14.63
N SER A 265 -7.18 -22.26 -13.94
CA SER A 265 -8.08 -21.26 -14.54
C SER A 265 -7.36 -20.10 -15.23
N LEU A 266 -6.03 -20.05 -15.16
CA LEU A 266 -5.22 -19.01 -15.78
C LEU A 266 -5.46 -18.99 -17.30
N LYS A 267 -5.65 -17.79 -17.85
CA LYS A 267 -5.85 -17.55 -19.29
C LYS A 267 -4.59 -17.07 -19.98
N SER A 268 -3.81 -16.23 -19.29
CA SER A 268 -2.59 -15.66 -19.85
C SER A 268 -1.58 -15.31 -18.78
N LEU A 269 -0.33 -15.69 -19.00
CA LEU A 269 0.79 -15.25 -18.18
C LEU A 269 1.94 -14.82 -19.09
N VAL A 270 2.36 -13.58 -19.00
CA VAL A 270 3.51 -13.04 -19.72
C VAL A 270 4.56 -12.60 -18.71
N ILE A 271 5.77 -13.12 -18.82
CA ILE A 271 6.89 -12.73 -17.95
C ILE A 271 8.08 -12.33 -18.82
N ASN A 272 8.52 -11.08 -18.65
CA ASN A 272 9.75 -10.58 -19.25
C ASN A 272 10.76 -10.34 -18.13
N ALA A 273 11.87 -11.06 -18.13
CA ALA A 273 12.88 -10.97 -17.08
C ALA A 273 14.26 -10.65 -17.66
N ALA A 274 14.98 -9.75 -17.01
CA ALA A 274 16.38 -9.48 -17.34
C ALA A 274 17.20 -9.45 -16.05
N TYR A 275 18.28 -10.23 -16.02
CA TYR A 275 19.09 -10.45 -14.82
C TYR A 275 18.22 -10.88 -13.61
N SER A 276 17.27 -11.75 -13.90
CA SER A 276 16.28 -12.26 -12.93
C SER A 276 15.90 -13.68 -13.31
N GLY A 277 15.87 -14.59 -12.33
CA GLY A 277 15.35 -15.94 -12.54
C GLY A 277 13.81 -15.97 -12.48
N VAL A 278 13.22 -17.00 -13.10
CA VAL A 278 11.77 -17.24 -13.07
C VAL A 278 11.54 -18.67 -12.61
N SER A 279 10.71 -18.85 -11.58
CA SER A 279 10.33 -20.16 -11.06
C SER A 279 8.82 -20.26 -10.94
N LEU A 280 8.22 -21.21 -11.64
CA LEU A 280 6.79 -21.49 -11.64
C LEU A 280 6.53 -22.88 -11.07
N SER A 281 5.53 -22.99 -10.19
CA SER A 281 4.88 -24.24 -9.84
C SER A 281 3.41 -24.17 -10.24
N PHE A 282 2.82 -25.31 -10.57
CA PHE A 282 1.50 -25.38 -11.16
C PHE A 282 0.54 -26.13 -10.26
N ALA A 283 -0.74 -25.76 -10.32
CA ALA A 283 -1.80 -26.55 -9.73
C ALA A 283 -1.86 -27.95 -10.38
N ASP A 284 -2.36 -28.91 -9.62
CA ASP A 284 -2.61 -30.24 -10.17
C ASP A 284 -3.57 -30.16 -11.37
N ASP A 285 -3.36 -31.01 -12.37
CA ASP A 285 -4.12 -31.07 -13.61
C ASP A 285 -4.15 -29.75 -14.43
N ALA A 286 -3.25 -28.82 -14.15
CA ALA A 286 -3.09 -27.62 -14.96
C ALA A 286 -2.33 -27.96 -16.24
N ALA A 287 -2.81 -27.42 -17.38
CA ALA A 287 -2.14 -27.55 -18.67
C ALA A 287 -2.20 -26.24 -19.45
N PHE A 288 -1.09 -25.90 -20.12
CA PHE A 288 -0.91 -24.62 -20.80
C PHE A 288 -0.18 -24.80 -22.13
N ASP A 289 -0.52 -23.94 -23.11
CA ASP A 289 0.38 -23.66 -24.21
C ASP A 289 1.54 -22.79 -23.69
N VAL A 290 2.76 -23.25 -23.90
CA VAL A 290 3.96 -22.63 -23.33
C VAL A 290 4.88 -22.16 -24.44
N SER A 291 5.43 -20.96 -24.28
CA SER A 291 6.53 -20.41 -25.07
C SER A 291 7.58 -19.84 -24.14
N VAL A 292 8.77 -20.39 -24.13
CA VAL A 292 9.88 -19.93 -23.28
C VAL A 292 11.07 -19.58 -24.15
N ASN A 293 11.51 -18.32 -24.11
CA ASN A 293 12.70 -17.83 -24.77
C ASN A 293 13.75 -17.47 -23.73
N VAL A 294 14.88 -18.14 -23.76
CA VAL A 294 15.98 -17.92 -22.78
C VAL A 294 17.23 -17.49 -23.54
N SER A 295 17.81 -16.36 -23.16
CA SER A 295 19.11 -15.90 -23.63
C SER A 295 20.10 -15.83 -22.49
N TYR A 296 21.25 -16.48 -22.66
CA TYR A 296 22.31 -16.56 -21.65
C TYR A 296 21.80 -17.14 -20.31
N GLY A 297 21.06 -18.24 -20.38
CA GLY A 297 20.51 -18.99 -19.26
C GLY A 297 19.95 -20.33 -19.71
N ASP A 298 19.27 -21.02 -18.83
CA ASP A 298 18.69 -22.33 -19.08
C ASP A 298 17.21 -22.41 -18.69
N PHE A 299 16.49 -23.35 -19.31
CA PHE A 299 15.14 -23.72 -18.96
C PHE A 299 15.11 -25.17 -18.46
N GLY A 300 14.74 -25.34 -17.18
CA GLY A 300 14.54 -26.63 -16.56
C GLY A 300 13.06 -26.91 -16.31
N TYR A 301 12.59 -28.11 -16.62
CA TYR A 301 11.22 -28.52 -16.39
C TYR A 301 11.14 -30.03 -16.07
N ASN A 302 10.05 -30.46 -15.43
CA ASN A 302 9.82 -31.87 -15.15
C ASN A 302 9.28 -32.53 -16.42
N HIS A 303 10.07 -33.44 -17.01
CA HIS A 303 9.74 -34.15 -18.23
C HIS A 303 8.52 -35.07 -18.08
N ASP A 304 8.23 -35.57 -16.89
CA ASP A 304 7.06 -36.42 -16.64
C ASP A 304 5.73 -35.67 -16.75
N LYS A 305 5.79 -34.33 -16.53
CA LYS A 305 4.62 -33.43 -16.66
C LYS A 305 4.54 -32.77 -18.04
N SER A 306 5.60 -32.84 -18.85
CA SER A 306 5.59 -32.22 -20.16
C SER A 306 5.07 -33.20 -21.20
N THR A 307 4.10 -32.77 -21.98
CA THR A 307 3.57 -33.64 -23.04
C THR A 307 4.27 -33.43 -24.37
N THR A 308 4.67 -32.21 -24.73
CA THR A 308 5.25 -31.92 -26.05
C THR A 308 6.04 -30.62 -26.09
N LEU A 309 7.01 -30.41 -25.20
CA LEU A 309 7.89 -29.25 -25.34
C LEU A 309 9.02 -29.54 -26.32
N THR A 310 9.11 -28.75 -27.37
CA THR A 310 10.15 -28.85 -28.39
C THR A 310 11.10 -27.68 -28.32
N GLU A 311 12.39 -27.97 -28.30
CA GLU A 311 13.44 -26.95 -28.40
C GLU A 311 13.67 -26.62 -29.88
N SER A 312 13.51 -25.37 -30.26
CA SER A 312 13.82 -24.86 -31.61
C SER A 312 15.27 -24.41 -31.69
N GLY A 313 15.98 -24.84 -32.74
CA GLY A 313 17.34 -24.39 -33.00
C GLY A 313 18.44 -25.25 -32.38
N ALA A 314 18.12 -26.42 -31.85
CA ALA A 314 19.09 -27.40 -31.40
C ALA A 314 19.62 -28.20 -32.59
N ASP A 315 20.67 -27.71 -33.23
CA ASP A 315 21.38 -28.45 -34.29
C ASP A 315 22.58 -29.25 -33.74
N GLY A 316 22.60 -29.48 -32.44
CA GLY A 316 23.41 -30.48 -31.73
C GLY A 316 24.93 -30.24 -31.70
N LYS A 317 25.47 -29.25 -32.37
CA LYS A 317 26.93 -29.09 -32.51
C LYS A 317 27.55 -27.81 -32.05
N ASN A 318 26.77 -26.74 -31.80
CA ASN A 318 27.33 -25.46 -31.40
C ASN A 318 26.51 -24.87 -30.22
N TRP A 319 27.22 -24.37 -29.19
CA TRP A 319 26.60 -23.59 -28.13
C TRP A 319 25.89 -22.37 -28.74
N LYS A 320 24.60 -22.18 -28.41
CA LYS A 320 23.83 -21.00 -28.80
C LYS A 320 23.51 -20.18 -27.57
N PRO A 321 23.68 -18.85 -27.63
CA PRO A 321 23.36 -17.97 -26.52
C PRO A 321 21.85 -17.88 -26.23
N SER A 322 21.01 -18.29 -27.19
CA SER A 322 19.54 -18.24 -27.08
C SER A 322 18.91 -19.55 -27.43
N LYS A 323 17.96 -19.99 -26.62
CA LYS A 323 17.15 -21.21 -26.79
C LYS A 323 15.68 -20.82 -26.73
N SER A 324 14.86 -21.46 -27.57
CA SER A 324 13.41 -21.28 -27.61
C SER A 324 12.72 -22.61 -27.44
N PHE A 325 11.77 -22.67 -26.54
CA PHE A 325 10.96 -23.84 -26.24
C PHE A 325 9.49 -23.52 -26.49
N SER A 326 8.75 -24.41 -27.11
CA SER A 326 7.31 -24.27 -27.35
C SER A 326 6.59 -25.58 -27.33
N GLY A 327 5.32 -25.57 -26.94
CA GLY A 327 4.47 -26.76 -26.90
C GLY A 327 3.49 -26.73 -25.74
N HIS A 328 3.12 -27.93 -25.30
CA HIS A 328 2.19 -28.08 -24.18
C HIS A 328 2.91 -28.57 -22.94
N TYR A 329 2.57 -28.00 -21.79
CA TYR A 329 3.04 -28.43 -20.49
C TYR A 329 1.86 -28.76 -19.56
N GLY A 330 1.91 -29.93 -18.94
CA GLY A 330 0.86 -30.46 -18.07
C GLY A 330 -0.06 -31.47 -18.73
N SER A 331 -0.87 -32.16 -17.94
CA SER A 331 -1.69 -33.29 -18.37
C SER A 331 -3.19 -32.96 -18.50
N GLY A 332 -3.62 -31.77 -18.08
CA GLY A 332 -5.02 -31.37 -18.09
C GLY A 332 -5.51 -30.80 -19.42
N THR A 333 -6.69 -30.23 -19.42
CA THR A 333 -7.21 -29.46 -20.55
C THR A 333 -6.48 -28.14 -20.67
N ILE A 334 -6.00 -27.78 -21.85
CA ILE A 334 -5.33 -26.52 -22.12
C ILE A 334 -6.32 -25.37 -21.98
N ASN A 335 -6.12 -24.52 -20.99
CA ASN A 335 -7.01 -23.39 -20.68
C ASN A 335 -6.38 -22.02 -20.91
N GLY A 336 -5.08 -21.94 -21.07
CA GLY A 336 -4.39 -20.67 -21.19
C GLY A 336 -3.00 -20.78 -21.79
N LYS A 337 -2.33 -19.64 -21.88
CA LYS A 337 -1.01 -19.50 -22.49
C LYS A 337 -0.02 -18.89 -21.51
N ILE A 338 1.21 -19.42 -21.51
CA ILE A 338 2.34 -18.90 -20.74
C ILE A 338 3.46 -18.52 -21.70
N ALA A 339 3.84 -17.26 -21.71
CA ALA A 339 4.96 -16.74 -22.48
C ALA A 339 6.01 -16.17 -21.56
N ILE A 340 7.23 -16.70 -21.61
CA ILE A 340 8.35 -16.24 -20.79
C ILE A 340 9.51 -15.87 -21.69
N THR A 341 10.04 -14.68 -21.49
CA THR A 341 11.28 -14.24 -22.13
C THR A 341 12.27 -13.84 -21.05
N THR A 342 13.44 -14.51 -21.01
CA THR A 342 14.50 -14.14 -20.06
C THR A 342 15.80 -13.82 -20.78
N ARG A 343 16.55 -12.91 -20.18
CA ARG A 343 17.93 -12.60 -20.55
C ARG A 343 18.79 -12.56 -19.30
N TYR A 344 19.85 -13.36 -19.28
CA TYR A 344 20.74 -13.54 -18.12
C TYR A 344 19.97 -14.02 -16.88
N GLY A 345 19.10 -15.00 -17.06
CA GLY A 345 18.31 -15.64 -16.00
C GLY A 345 17.81 -17.00 -16.40
N ASN A 346 17.65 -17.89 -15.44
CA ASN A 346 17.12 -19.22 -15.66
C ASN A 346 15.61 -19.26 -15.48
N VAL A 347 14.95 -20.13 -16.21
CA VAL A 347 13.53 -20.46 -16.04
C VAL A 347 13.43 -21.86 -15.46
N LYS A 348 12.56 -22.07 -14.48
CA LYS A 348 12.30 -23.37 -13.89
C LYS A 348 10.81 -23.61 -13.71
N PHE A 349 10.34 -24.75 -14.21
CA PHE A 349 9.01 -25.30 -13.90
C PHE A 349 9.21 -26.48 -12.91
N ASN A 350 8.58 -26.37 -11.73
CA ASN A 350 8.71 -27.33 -10.63
C ASN A 350 7.55 -28.32 -10.58
#